data_3706da888a66c65444592615707a8adf
#
_entry.id   3706da888a66c65444592615707a8adf
#
_cell.length_a   1.000
_cell.length_b   1.000
_cell.length_c   1.000
_cell.angle_alpha   90.00
_cell.angle_beta   90.00
_cell.angle_gamma   90.00
#
_symmetry.space_group_name_H-M   'P 1'
#
loop_
_entity.id
_entity.type
_entity.pdbx_description
1 polymer ?
#
loop_
_entity_poly.entity_id
_entity_poly.type
_entity_poly.pdbx_seq_one_letter_code
_entity_poly.pdbx_strand_id
1 'polypeptide(L)'
;MNKKDIKKVVLAYSGGLDTSIIIPWLKENYNNPEIIAVSGNVGQASELEGLEGKALKTGASKVYIEDLTKEFLEDYVFPCVQADALYEDYMLGTAFARPPIAKRIAEIAIAEGADAICHGCTGKGNDQVRFELAIKAFAPDITIIAPWREWSIKSR
;
A
#
# COMPACT_ATOMS: atom_id res chain seq x y z
N MET A 1 -7.90 2.66 18.55
CA MET A 1 -6.51 2.68 19.03
C MET A 1 -6.03 4.12 19.11
N ASN A 2 -5.36 4.53 20.19
CA ASN A 2 -4.86 5.90 20.28
C ASN A 2 -3.61 6.03 19.37
N LYS A 3 -3.42 7.19 18.69
CA LYS A 3 -2.25 7.44 17.84
C LYS A 3 -0.91 7.18 18.55
N LYS A 4 -0.86 7.39 19.86
CA LYS A 4 0.35 7.18 20.69
C LYS A 4 0.66 5.71 20.99
N ASP A 5 -0.28 4.82 20.81
CA ASP A 5 -0.11 3.39 21.09
C ASP A 5 0.44 2.62 19.88
N ILE A 6 0.43 3.24 18.69
CA ILE A 6 0.95 2.67 17.45
C ILE A 6 2.48 2.78 17.43
N LYS A 7 3.16 1.64 17.47
CA LYS A 7 4.61 1.53 17.51
C LYS A 7 5.21 1.07 16.19
N LYS A 8 4.45 0.32 15.39
CA LYS A 8 4.91 -0.23 14.11
C LYS A 8 3.83 -0.07 13.04
N VAL A 9 4.21 0.51 11.90
CA VAL A 9 3.32 0.78 10.77
C VAL A 9 3.90 0.17 9.51
N VAL A 10 3.10 -0.60 8.78
CA VAL A 10 3.42 -1.00 7.41
C VAL A 10 2.81 0.00 6.44
N LEU A 11 3.65 0.59 5.59
CA LEU A 11 3.27 1.60 4.62
C LEU A 11 3.25 1.01 3.20
N ALA A 12 2.10 1.08 2.53
CA ALA A 12 2.01 0.86 1.09
C ALA A 12 2.80 1.97 0.37
N TYR A 13 3.99 1.63 -0.15
CA TYR A 13 4.97 2.59 -0.63
C TYR A 13 5.18 2.47 -2.14
N SER A 14 4.86 3.51 -2.87
CA SER A 14 5.07 3.58 -4.33
C SER A 14 6.32 4.36 -4.74
N GLY A 15 7.02 4.98 -3.79
CA GLY A 15 8.14 5.87 -4.09
C GLY A 15 7.78 7.24 -4.64
N GLY A 16 6.51 7.50 -4.92
CA GLY A 16 6.00 8.80 -5.31
C GLY A 16 6.01 9.81 -4.15
N LEU A 17 5.76 11.09 -4.48
CA LEU A 17 5.70 12.17 -3.50
C LEU A 17 4.68 11.87 -2.39
N ASP A 18 3.49 11.41 -2.80
CA ASP A 18 2.36 11.16 -1.92
C ASP A 18 2.67 10.15 -0.80
N THR A 19 3.45 9.11 -1.10
CA THR A 19 3.83 8.10 -0.12
C THR A 19 5.11 8.45 0.62
N SER A 20 6.02 9.20 0.00
CA SER A 20 7.26 9.62 0.65
C SER A 20 7.02 10.62 1.78
N ILE A 21 6.09 11.58 1.61
CA ILE A 21 5.75 12.55 2.66
C ILE A 21 5.05 11.91 3.87
N ILE A 22 4.44 10.75 3.69
CA ILE A 22 3.77 10.02 4.77
C ILE A 22 4.77 9.53 5.82
N ILE A 23 5.99 9.16 5.42
CA ILE A 23 6.99 8.63 6.36
C ILE A 23 7.34 9.66 7.46
N PRO A 24 7.80 10.87 7.16
CA PRO A 24 8.06 11.88 8.19
C PRO A 24 6.79 12.26 8.94
N TRP A 25 5.65 12.37 8.25
CA TRP A 25 4.37 12.69 8.89
C TRP A 25 3.95 11.64 9.94
N LEU A 26 4.10 10.34 9.65
CA LEU A 26 3.84 9.29 10.62
C LEU A 26 4.74 9.41 11.85
N LYS A 27 6.03 9.71 11.65
CA LYS A 27 6.97 9.89 12.75
C LYS A 27 6.60 11.05 13.67
N GLU A 28 6.14 12.16 13.10
CA GLU A 28 5.74 13.36 13.85
C GLU A 28 4.40 13.16 14.59
N ASN A 29 3.44 12.45 13.98
CA ASN A 29 2.06 12.39 14.48
C ASN A 29 1.74 11.12 15.29
N TYR A 30 2.58 10.06 15.21
CA TYR A 30 2.36 8.75 15.82
C TYR A 30 3.47 8.34 16.81
N ASN A 31 4.15 9.32 17.42
CA ASN A 31 5.20 9.07 18.42
C ASN A 31 6.40 8.27 17.86
N ASN A 32 6.85 8.61 16.65
CA ASN A 32 8.01 8.04 15.98
C ASN A 32 7.96 6.50 15.83
N PRO A 33 6.92 5.92 15.21
CA PRO A 33 6.80 4.49 15.05
C PRO A 33 7.90 3.93 14.12
N GLU A 34 8.15 2.63 14.25
CA GLU A 34 8.88 1.86 13.25
C GLU A 34 8.06 1.82 11.96
N ILE A 35 8.65 2.22 10.81
CA ILE A 35 7.96 2.26 9.53
C ILE A 35 8.59 1.23 8.59
N ILE A 36 7.78 0.29 8.15
CA ILE A 36 8.12 -0.73 7.17
C ILE A 36 7.47 -0.35 5.84
N ALA A 37 8.29 0.03 4.86
CA ALA A 37 7.79 0.35 3.51
C ALA A 37 7.65 -0.94 2.69
N VAL A 38 6.50 -1.12 2.03
CA VAL A 38 6.23 -2.29 1.20
C VAL A 38 5.77 -1.87 -0.19
N SER A 39 6.45 -2.39 -1.20
CA SER A 39 6.09 -2.26 -2.61
C SER A 39 5.87 -3.61 -3.24
N GLY A 40 4.83 -3.76 -4.06
CA GLY A 40 4.56 -4.94 -4.88
C GLY A 40 4.92 -4.70 -6.34
N ASN A 41 5.75 -5.57 -6.90
CA ASN A 41 6.01 -5.63 -8.34
C ASN A 41 4.91 -6.45 -9.01
N VAL A 42 4.15 -5.80 -9.87
CA VAL A 42 3.11 -6.44 -10.72
C VAL A 42 3.41 -6.24 -12.22
N GLY A 43 4.69 -5.96 -12.55
CA GLY A 43 5.17 -5.75 -13.92
C GLY A 43 5.80 -4.37 -14.19
N GLN A 44 5.90 -3.49 -13.17
CA GLN A 44 6.50 -2.15 -13.29
C GLN A 44 7.98 -2.12 -12.84
N ALA A 45 8.77 -3.12 -13.17
CA ALA A 45 10.11 -3.34 -12.63
C ALA A 45 11.04 -2.10 -12.68
N SER A 46 10.99 -1.31 -13.76
CA SER A 46 11.81 -0.09 -13.91
C SER A 46 11.48 1.01 -12.90
N GLU A 47 10.26 1.04 -12.36
CA GLU A 47 9.84 2.02 -11.35
C GLU A 47 10.32 1.66 -9.94
N LEU A 48 10.82 0.43 -9.76
CA LEU A 48 11.30 -0.08 -8.48
C LEU A 48 12.80 0.15 -8.26
N GLU A 49 13.53 0.57 -9.31
CA GLU A 49 14.96 0.84 -9.21
C GLU A 49 15.22 2.00 -8.23
N GLY A 50 16.12 1.76 -7.26
CA GLY A 50 16.48 2.74 -6.24
C GLY A 50 15.39 3.02 -5.17
N LEU A 51 14.24 2.33 -5.25
CA LEU A 51 13.12 2.54 -4.34
C LEU A 51 13.48 2.26 -2.88
N GLU A 52 14.22 1.18 -2.63
CA GLU A 52 14.70 0.82 -1.30
C GLU A 52 15.54 1.94 -0.68
N GLY A 53 16.57 2.40 -1.41
CA GLY A 53 17.43 3.49 -0.97
C GLY A 53 16.66 4.78 -0.71
N LYS A 54 15.65 5.08 -1.52
CA LYS A 54 14.78 6.24 -1.33
C LYS A 54 13.94 6.12 -0.06
N ALA A 55 13.31 4.97 0.18
CA ALA A 55 12.51 4.74 1.37
C ALA A 55 13.33 4.85 2.66
N LEU A 56 14.51 4.21 2.69
CA LEU A 56 15.44 4.27 3.84
C LEU A 56 15.92 5.71 4.10
N LYS A 57 16.32 6.45 3.06
CA LYS A 57 16.73 7.87 3.19
C LYS A 57 15.59 8.76 3.68
N THR A 58 14.34 8.43 3.35
CA THR A 58 13.16 9.18 3.81
C THR A 58 12.82 8.86 5.27
N GLY A 59 13.35 7.75 5.80
CA GLY A 59 13.23 7.39 7.22
C GLY A 59 12.46 6.09 7.49
N ALA A 60 12.21 5.27 6.48
CA ALA A 60 11.74 3.91 6.70
C ALA A 60 12.80 3.09 7.46
N SER A 61 12.36 2.23 8.35
CA SER A 61 13.24 1.35 9.14
C SER A 61 13.57 0.06 8.37
N LYS A 62 12.65 -0.38 7.51
CA LYS A 62 12.77 -1.61 6.72
C LYS A 62 11.99 -1.44 5.40
N VAL A 63 12.43 -2.14 4.37
CA VAL A 63 11.79 -2.11 3.05
C VAL A 63 11.59 -3.53 2.53
N TYR A 64 10.41 -3.78 2.00
CA TYR A 64 10.09 -4.97 1.22
C TYR A 64 9.74 -4.56 -0.21
N ILE A 65 10.38 -5.22 -1.17
CA ILE A 65 10.01 -5.14 -2.59
C ILE A 65 9.65 -6.56 -3.00
N GLU A 66 8.35 -6.83 -3.10
CA GLU A 66 7.81 -8.17 -3.33
C GLU A 66 7.51 -8.40 -4.79
N ASP A 67 8.02 -9.49 -5.35
CA ASP A 67 7.68 -9.89 -6.72
C ASP A 67 6.34 -10.65 -6.73
N LEU A 68 5.31 -9.96 -7.18
CA LEU A 68 3.95 -10.48 -7.31
C LEU A 68 3.58 -10.77 -8.77
N THR A 69 4.53 -10.70 -9.71
CA THR A 69 4.25 -10.80 -11.14
C THR A 69 3.55 -12.11 -11.51
N LYS A 70 4.01 -13.22 -10.96
CA LYS A 70 3.42 -14.53 -11.23
C LYS A 70 2.00 -14.63 -10.64
N GLU A 71 1.83 -14.33 -9.35
CA GLU A 71 0.52 -14.35 -8.68
C GLU A 71 -0.47 -13.42 -9.39
N PHE A 72 -0.02 -12.20 -9.73
CA PHE A 72 -0.85 -11.24 -10.42
C PHE A 72 -1.34 -11.74 -11.78
N LEU A 73 -0.48 -12.37 -12.57
CA LEU A 73 -0.86 -12.92 -13.88
C LEU A 73 -1.77 -14.14 -13.76
N GLU A 74 -1.40 -15.12 -12.94
CA GLU A 74 -2.10 -16.41 -12.87
C GLU A 74 -3.45 -16.29 -12.14
N ASP A 75 -3.52 -15.56 -11.02
CA ASP A 75 -4.68 -15.55 -10.13
C ASP A 75 -5.64 -14.37 -10.40
N TYR A 76 -5.18 -13.32 -11.09
CA TYR A 76 -6.00 -12.12 -11.34
C TYR A 76 -6.15 -11.82 -12.83
N VAL A 77 -5.07 -11.70 -13.59
CA VAL A 77 -5.15 -11.26 -14.99
C VAL A 77 -5.78 -12.35 -15.88
N PHE A 78 -5.27 -13.57 -15.83
CA PHE A 78 -5.79 -14.65 -16.68
C PHE A 78 -7.27 -14.97 -16.42
N PRO A 79 -7.76 -15.10 -15.18
CA PRO A 79 -9.19 -15.28 -14.93
C PRO A 79 -10.05 -14.11 -15.45
N CYS A 80 -9.55 -12.88 -15.33
CA CYS A 80 -10.28 -11.71 -15.84
C CYS A 80 -10.33 -11.67 -17.36
N VAL A 81 -9.24 -12.04 -18.04
CA VAL A 81 -9.21 -12.16 -19.52
C VAL A 81 -10.15 -13.29 -19.97
N GLN A 82 -10.15 -14.44 -19.30
CA GLN A 82 -11.04 -15.55 -19.61
C GLN A 82 -12.52 -15.20 -19.42
N ALA A 83 -12.82 -14.32 -18.45
CA ALA A 83 -14.16 -13.82 -18.17
C ALA A 83 -14.58 -12.63 -19.05
N ASP A 84 -13.71 -12.19 -19.98
CA ASP A 84 -13.92 -10.97 -20.78
C ASP A 84 -14.26 -9.75 -19.90
N ALA A 85 -13.54 -9.60 -18.77
CA ALA A 85 -13.80 -8.58 -17.77
C ALA A 85 -13.28 -7.21 -18.25
N LEU A 86 -14.15 -6.47 -18.90
CA LEU A 86 -13.90 -5.13 -19.42
C LEU A 86 -14.87 -4.13 -18.79
N TYR A 87 -14.42 -2.90 -18.65
CA TYR A 87 -15.28 -1.75 -18.42
C TYR A 87 -15.14 -0.81 -19.62
N GLU A 88 -16.13 -0.84 -20.52
CA GLU A 88 -16.03 -0.28 -21.86
C GLU A 88 -14.79 -0.87 -22.58
N ASP A 89 -13.81 -0.04 -22.96
CA ASP A 89 -12.55 -0.49 -23.59
C ASP A 89 -11.39 -0.63 -22.59
N TYR A 90 -11.65 -0.44 -21.27
CA TYR A 90 -10.63 -0.50 -20.23
C TYR A 90 -10.53 -1.89 -19.60
N MET A 91 -9.33 -2.48 -19.66
CA MET A 91 -9.03 -3.82 -19.16
C MET A 91 -8.86 -3.91 -17.64
N LEU A 92 -9.21 -2.89 -16.88
CA LEU A 92 -9.24 -2.87 -15.42
C LEU A 92 -7.89 -3.20 -14.72
N GLY A 93 -6.75 -3.03 -15.39
CA GLY A 93 -5.44 -3.44 -14.88
C GLY A 93 -5.13 -2.87 -13.50
N THR A 94 -5.36 -1.58 -13.28
CA THR A 94 -5.17 -0.95 -11.96
C THR A 94 -6.12 -1.54 -10.90
N ALA A 95 -7.36 -1.88 -11.29
CA ALA A 95 -8.33 -2.46 -10.37
C ALA A 95 -7.91 -3.86 -9.91
N PHE A 96 -7.34 -4.67 -10.80
CA PHE A 96 -6.85 -6.02 -10.49
C PHE A 96 -5.54 -6.03 -9.72
N ALA A 97 -4.66 -5.03 -9.93
CA ALA A 97 -3.36 -4.95 -9.27
C ALA A 97 -3.45 -4.60 -7.78
N ARG A 98 -4.46 -3.85 -7.35
CA ARG A 98 -4.56 -3.38 -5.95
C ARG A 98 -4.82 -4.49 -4.94
N PRO A 99 -5.73 -5.46 -5.18
CA PRO A 99 -6.00 -6.55 -4.23
C PRO A 99 -4.77 -7.40 -3.89
N PRO A 100 -3.98 -7.94 -4.84
CA PRO A 100 -2.79 -8.74 -4.52
C PRO A 100 -1.72 -7.93 -3.77
N ILE A 101 -1.51 -6.66 -4.11
CA ILE A 101 -0.60 -5.79 -3.37
C ILE A 101 -1.09 -5.60 -1.93
N ALA A 102 -2.38 -5.31 -1.75
CA ALA A 102 -2.97 -5.12 -0.42
C ALA A 102 -2.95 -6.40 0.43
N LYS A 103 -3.21 -7.56 -0.18
CA LYS A 103 -3.05 -8.88 0.45
C LYS A 103 -1.63 -9.06 0.98
N ARG A 104 -0.61 -8.82 0.13
CA ARG A 104 0.79 -8.99 0.52
C ARG A 104 1.19 -8.02 1.63
N ILE A 105 0.72 -6.79 1.59
CA ILE A 105 0.92 -5.81 2.66
C ILE A 105 0.31 -6.30 3.98
N ALA A 106 -0.90 -6.87 3.95
CA ALA A 106 -1.55 -7.42 5.13
C ALA A 106 -0.78 -8.63 5.71
N GLU A 107 -0.31 -9.54 4.86
CA GLU A 107 0.52 -10.69 5.26
C GLU A 107 1.83 -10.24 5.94
N ILE A 108 2.52 -9.25 5.36
CA ILE A 108 3.73 -8.67 5.96
C ILE A 108 3.41 -7.98 7.29
N ALA A 109 2.32 -7.24 7.37
CA ALA A 109 1.91 -6.57 8.59
C ALA A 109 1.65 -7.56 9.74
N ILE A 110 1.01 -8.69 9.44
CA ILE A 110 0.80 -9.77 10.41
C ILE A 110 2.13 -10.39 10.82
N ALA A 111 2.99 -10.73 9.87
CA ALA A 111 4.29 -11.36 10.12
C ALA A 111 5.23 -10.46 10.94
N GLU A 112 5.20 -9.15 10.72
CA GLU A 112 5.98 -8.16 11.45
C GLU A 112 5.35 -7.74 12.78
N GLY A 113 4.14 -8.19 13.08
CA GLY A 113 3.41 -7.76 14.28
C GLY A 113 3.10 -6.27 14.28
N ALA A 114 2.72 -5.73 13.12
CA ALA A 114 2.44 -4.31 12.98
C ALA A 114 1.08 -3.93 13.60
N ASP A 115 1.02 -2.74 14.19
CA ASP A 115 -0.20 -2.19 14.79
C ASP A 115 -1.14 -1.59 13.76
N ALA A 116 -0.58 -1.12 12.64
CA ALA A 116 -1.36 -0.45 11.60
C ALA A 116 -0.77 -0.63 10.20
N ILE A 117 -1.64 -0.51 9.21
CA ILE A 117 -1.28 -0.36 7.80
C ILE A 117 -1.65 1.05 7.35
N CYS A 118 -0.71 1.72 6.67
CA CYS A 118 -0.92 3.04 6.10
C CYS A 118 -0.88 2.99 4.58
N HIS A 119 -1.74 3.78 3.91
CA HIS A 119 -1.71 3.95 2.46
C HIS A 119 -1.84 5.41 2.05
N GLY A 120 -1.28 5.75 0.89
CA GLY A 120 -1.31 7.10 0.31
C GLY A 120 -2.44 7.35 -0.69
N CYS A 121 -3.51 6.55 -0.66
CA CYS A 121 -4.65 6.75 -1.55
C CYS A 121 -5.46 7.98 -1.13
N THR A 122 -5.87 8.77 -2.12
CA THR A 122 -6.74 9.93 -1.86
C THR A 122 -8.15 9.50 -1.51
N GLY A 123 -8.86 10.29 -0.69
CA GLY A 123 -10.25 9.99 -0.30
C GLY A 123 -11.30 10.11 -1.42
N LYS A 124 -10.89 10.49 -2.64
CA LYS A 124 -11.78 10.68 -3.80
C LYS A 124 -11.66 9.58 -4.85
N GLY A 125 -10.61 8.76 -4.79
CA GLY A 125 -10.36 7.70 -5.77
C GLY A 125 -10.87 6.35 -5.32
N ASN A 126 -11.00 5.41 -6.27
CA ASN A 126 -11.44 4.04 -6.00
C ASN A 126 -10.34 3.18 -5.34
N ASP A 127 -9.07 3.58 -5.43
CA ASP A 127 -7.96 2.79 -4.90
C ASP A 127 -8.02 2.63 -3.39
N GLN A 128 -8.47 3.64 -2.65
CA GLN A 128 -8.68 3.51 -1.20
C GLN A 128 -9.62 2.35 -0.85
N VAL A 129 -10.74 2.23 -1.57
CA VAL A 129 -11.73 1.17 -1.35
C VAL A 129 -11.12 -0.19 -1.65
N ARG A 130 -10.40 -0.32 -2.76
CA ARG A 130 -9.72 -1.56 -3.16
C ARG A 130 -8.68 -2.01 -2.12
N PHE A 131 -7.84 -1.08 -1.66
CA PHE A 131 -6.85 -1.36 -0.61
C PHE A 131 -7.52 -1.73 0.71
N GLU A 132 -8.44 -0.92 1.20
CA GLU A 132 -9.03 -1.12 2.52
C GLU A 132 -9.89 -2.38 2.61
N LEU A 133 -10.68 -2.69 1.57
CA LEU A 133 -11.46 -3.93 1.56
C LEU A 133 -10.56 -5.17 1.51
N ALA A 134 -9.50 -5.14 0.69
CA ALA A 134 -8.55 -6.25 0.64
C ALA A 134 -7.78 -6.39 1.97
N ILE A 135 -7.28 -5.30 2.55
CA ILE A 135 -6.63 -5.33 3.86
C ILE A 135 -7.58 -5.93 4.91
N LYS A 136 -8.84 -5.49 4.95
CA LYS A 136 -9.82 -5.99 5.92
C LYS A 136 -10.20 -7.46 5.71
N ALA A 137 -10.10 -7.97 4.49
CA ALA A 137 -10.31 -9.39 4.21
C ALA A 137 -9.20 -10.28 4.80
N PHE A 138 -7.94 -9.82 4.80
CA PHE A 138 -6.78 -10.59 5.27
C PHE A 138 -6.33 -10.24 6.69
N ALA A 139 -6.59 -9.01 7.13
CA ALA A 139 -6.24 -8.50 8.46
C ALA A 139 -7.39 -7.67 9.05
N PRO A 140 -8.51 -8.29 9.44
CA PRO A 140 -9.75 -7.60 9.81
C PRO A 140 -9.58 -6.64 11.01
N ASP A 141 -8.71 -6.99 11.94
CA ASP A 141 -8.53 -6.23 13.18
C ASP A 141 -7.48 -5.13 13.09
N ILE A 142 -6.70 -5.08 11.98
CA ILE A 142 -5.62 -4.11 11.85
C ILE A 142 -6.17 -2.68 11.68
N THR A 143 -5.49 -1.72 12.30
CA THR A 143 -5.83 -0.30 12.14
C THR A 143 -5.38 0.19 10.76
N ILE A 144 -6.25 0.91 10.04
CA ILE A 144 -5.91 1.54 8.76
C ILE A 144 -5.69 3.04 8.98
N ILE A 145 -4.55 3.54 8.49
CA ILE A 145 -4.19 4.96 8.50
C ILE A 145 -4.24 5.48 7.06
N ALA A 146 -5.05 6.50 6.82
CA ALA A 146 -5.23 7.12 5.51
C ALA A 146 -5.02 8.63 5.60
N PRO A 147 -3.78 9.13 5.58
CA PRO A 147 -3.45 10.53 5.85
C PRO A 147 -4.16 11.53 4.94
N TRP A 148 -4.31 11.20 3.65
CA TRP A 148 -4.98 12.04 2.68
C TRP A 148 -6.46 12.33 2.98
N ARG A 149 -7.08 11.55 3.85
CA ARG A 149 -8.44 11.83 4.37
C ARG A 149 -8.44 12.72 5.62
N GLU A 150 -7.31 12.75 6.33
CA GLU A 150 -7.14 13.58 7.53
C GLU A 150 -6.64 14.98 7.18
N TRP A 151 -5.90 15.12 6.08
CA TRP A 151 -5.34 16.39 5.66
C TRP A 151 -6.37 17.29 4.98
N SER A 152 -6.33 18.57 5.29
CA SER A 152 -7.17 19.59 4.63
C SER A 152 -6.61 20.09 3.29
N ILE A 153 -5.74 19.29 2.65
CA ILE A 153 -5.12 19.61 1.36
C ILE A 153 -6.14 19.42 0.24
N LYS A 154 -6.42 20.48 -0.53
CA LYS A 154 -7.42 20.45 -1.61
C LYS A 154 -6.87 19.99 -2.96
N SER A 155 -5.56 20.11 -3.20
CA SER A 155 -4.86 19.66 -4.42
C SER A 155 -3.41 19.35 -4.12
N ARG A 156 -2.75 18.62 -5.04
CA ARG A 156 -1.31 18.37 -5.04
C ARG A 156 -0.54 19.62 -5.44
#